data_e048250f4ec554fd983ce8994892fd71
#
_entry.id   e048250f4ec554fd983ce8994892fd71
#
_cell.length_a   1.000
_cell.length_b   1.000
_cell.length_c   1.000
_cell.angle_alpha   90.00
_cell.angle_beta   90.00
_cell.angle_gamma   90.00
#
_symmetry.space_group_name_H-M   'P 1'
#
loop_
_entity.id
_entity.type
_entity.pdbx_description
1 polymer ?
#
loop_
_entity_poly.entity_id
_entity_poly.type
_entity_poly.pdbx_seq_one_letter_code
_entity_poly.pdbx_strand_id
1 'polypeptide(L)'
;MKPLLLAAGLVLVALLLYAVVGHGLVNYDTLYALDWGRDLGHGRLPDYAVSVAPTPHPLATLIGLLLTPLSSRSRHGITGDGAAQAAVALAFLSLAVLGWVVFRLGQAWFNTPAGVLAAVIVLTRQPVLDFGARAYVDIPYVALVLGALLVETRRPRAGAPVLGLLAMAGLLRPEAWLFSGAYVVWLAWSPSHRADRGRLLGLVALAASAPLLWLAADLAVTGNPLHSLTGTRSTARVLGRVTGLQHVPATAPRRLGEILREPVLFGAAVGAILSLAWLHRRAWLGAVTGVLSLIAFSILATAGLSILGRYLLLPAAILAIFCGAGAFGWMLVPRGNRRRRRWRLAGAAVAVALVAFIPAQVHRISALRTTLAQQARIQTDLASLVRRGSIGAACQPIAVPNHRPVPLLALWLDVAPRDVISAQERTPTRGSYVTPANRQVADAYILDRRDPVKVVAGVPDGFAPAGGDASWRVFRSCGV
;
A
#
# COMPACT_ATOMS: atom_id res chain seq x y z
N MET A 1 25.77 13.87 -1.05
CA MET A 1 25.67 13.29 0.32
C MET A 1 26.36 11.94 0.29
N LYS A 2 27.22 11.64 1.28
CA LYS A 2 27.78 10.29 1.42
C LYS A 2 26.63 9.30 1.65
N PRO A 3 26.63 8.09 1.08
CA PRO A 3 25.51 7.14 1.16
C PRO A 3 25.08 6.83 2.60
N LEU A 4 26.03 6.76 3.53
CA LEU A 4 25.75 6.54 4.98
C LEU A 4 24.92 7.67 5.59
N LEU A 5 25.15 8.93 5.25
CA LEU A 5 24.35 10.06 5.75
C LEU A 5 22.92 10.03 5.20
N LEU A 6 22.73 9.58 3.95
CA LEU A 6 21.40 9.39 3.39
C LEU A 6 20.67 8.26 4.14
N ALA A 7 21.32 7.11 4.33
CA ALA A 7 20.73 5.98 5.04
C ALA A 7 20.34 6.37 6.47
N ALA A 8 21.24 7.03 7.22
CA ALA A 8 20.95 7.51 8.57
C ALA A 8 19.79 8.51 8.59
N GLY A 9 19.71 9.42 7.61
CA GLY A 9 18.59 10.37 7.48
C GLY A 9 17.25 9.67 7.20
N LEU A 10 17.24 8.65 6.34
CA LEU A 10 16.02 7.86 6.07
C LEU A 10 15.56 7.09 7.31
N VAL A 11 16.49 6.46 8.05
CA VAL A 11 16.17 5.78 9.31
C VAL A 11 15.62 6.76 10.33
N LEU A 12 16.23 7.94 10.48
CA LEU A 12 15.72 8.98 11.38
C LEU A 12 14.30 9.40 11.03
N VAL A 13 14.01 9.66 9.74
CA VAL A 13 12.65 10.01 9.28
C VAL A 13 11.68 8.85 9.56
N ALA A 14 12.07 7.60 9.32
CA ALA A 14 11.24 6.44 9.61
C ALA A 14 10.89 6.35 11.11
N LEU A 15 11.87 6.55 11.99
CA LEU A 15 11.68 6.57 13.45
C LEU A 15 10.79 7.74 13.91
N LEU A 16 10.95 8.93 13.33
CA LEU A 16 10.08 10.07 13.60
C LEU A 16 8.63 9.80 13.18
N LEU A 17 8.41 9.22 12.00
CA LEU A 17 7.08 8.84 11.55
C LEU A 17 6.46 7.78 12.47
N TYR A 18 7.25 6.76 12.88
CA TYR A 18 6.79 5.78 13.87
C TYR A 18 6.39 6.44 15.20
N ALA A 19 7.20 7.36 15.71
CA ALA A 19 6.90 8.08 16.96
C ALA A 19 5.62 8.93 16.85
N VAL A 20 5.38 9.57 15.69
CA VAL A 20 4.16 10.35 15.41
C VAL A 20 2.93 9.45 15.38
N VAL A 21 3.01 8.30 14.73
CA VAL A 21 1.87 7.37 14.53
C VAL A 21 1.67 6.48 15.77
N GLY A 22 2.73 6.13 16.47
CA GLY A 22 2.76 5.38 17.73
C GLY A 22 2.73 3.87 17.59
N HIS A 23 2.06 3.32 16.57
CA HIS A 23 1.94 1.88 16.35
C HIS A 23 2.06 1.55 14.86
N GLY A 24 2.70 0.40 14.57
CA GLY A 24 2.68 -0.22 13.25
C GLY A 24 1.99 -1.57 13.33
N LEU A 25 1.26 -1.92 12.28
CA LEU A 25 0.51 -3.17 12.15
C LEU A 25 0.80 -3.78 10.77
N VAL A 26 0.61 -5.06 10.63
CA VAL A 26 0.62 -5.70 9.31
C VAL A 26 -0.82 -5.84 8.82
N ASN A 27 -1.11 -5.34 7.62
CA ASN A 27 -2.44 -5.46 7.04
C ASN A 27 -2.70 -6.89 6.52
N TYR A 28 -3.96 -7.15 6.18
CA TYR A 28 -4.44 -8.43 5.69
C TYR A 28 -3.65 -8.96 4.48
N ASP A 29 -3.40 -8.09 3.47
CA ASP A 29 -2.72 -8.48 2.23
C ASP A 29 -1.25 -8.86 2.52
N THR A 30 -0.57 -8.12 3.39
CA THR A 30 0.84 -8.36 3.75
C THR A 30 0.99 -9.55 4.70
N LEU A 31 -0.01 -9.83 5.56
CA LEU A 31 -0.01 -11.06 6.37
C LEU A 31 -0.01 -12.29 5.47
N TYR A 32 -0.86 -12.33 4.44
CA TYR A 32 -0.83 -13.42 3.45
C TYR A 32 0.51 -13.51 2.72
N ALA A 33 1.14 -12.39 2.38
CA ALA A 33 2.45 -12.41 1.76
C ALA A 33 3.52 -13.01 2.68
N LEU A 34 3.42 -12.79 4.01
CA LEU A 34 4.29 -13.43 5.00
C LEU A 34 3.99 -14.93 5.14
N ASP A 35 2.70 -15.34 5.18
CA ASP A 35 2.29 -16.74 5.22
C ASP A 35 2.79 -17.51 3.99
N TRP A 36 2.54 -16.97 2.81
CA TRP A 36 2.96 -17.55 1.54
C TRP A 36 4.48 -17.60 1.41
N GLY A 37 5.18 -16.56 1.87
CA GLY A 37 6.65 -16.55 1.92
C GLY A 37 7.19 -17.62 2.87
N ARG A 38 6.59 -17.79 4.03
CA ARG A 38 6.91 -18.86 4.99
C ARG A 38 6.68 -20.24 4.39
N ASP A 39 5.56 -20.45 3.70
CA ASP A 39 5.28 -21.74 3.05
C ASP A 39 6.37 -22.08 2.02
N LEU A 40 6.76 -21.12 1.17
CA LEU A 40 7.89 -21.29 0.25
C LEU A 40 9.21 -21.59 1.00
N GLY A 41 9.48 -20.92 2.11
CA GLY A 41 10.66 -21.16 2.95
C GLY A 41 10.70 -22.57 3.57
N HIS A 42 9.55 -23.20 3.72
CA HIS A 42 9.41 -24.60 4.19
C HIS A 42 9.24 -25.59 3.03
N GLY A 43 9.46 -25.18 1.78
CA GLY A 43 9.31 -26.03 0.60
C GLY A 43 7.86 -26.40 0.27
N ARG A 44 6.88 -25.66 0.78
CA ARG A 44 5.45 -25.84 0.50
C ARG A 44 4.99 -24.82 -0.53
N LEU A 45 4.07 -25.20 -1.41
CA LEU A 45 3.41 -24.26 -2.32
C LEU A 45 2.42 -23.38 -1.54
N PRO A 46 2.41 -22.07 -1.78
CA PRO A 46 1.43 -21.17 -1.20
C PRO A 46 0.01 -21.54 -1.62
N ASP A 47 -0.95 -21.40 -0.71
CA ASP A 47 -2.37 -21.60 -1.05
C ASP A 47 -3.02 -20.27 -1.44
N TYR A 48 -3.06 -19.98 -2.75
CA TYR A 48 -3.72 -18.79 -3.29
C TYR A 48 -5.24 -18.96 -3.42
N ALA A 49 -5.76 -20.20 -3.26
CA ALA A 49 -7.17 -20.52 -3.48
C ALA A 49 -8.04 -20.32 -2.23
N VAL A 50 -7.47 -19.90 -1.10
CA VAL A 50 -8.22 -19.58 0.11
C VAL A 50 -9.25 -18.49 -0.23
N SER A 51 -10.49 -18.68 0.21
CA SER A 51 -11.56 -17.73 -0.06
C SER A 51 -11.25 -16.35 0.51
N VAL A 52 -11.63 -15.31 -0.26
CA VAL A 52 -11.32 -13.91 0.05
C VAL A 52 -9.82 -13.63 0.22
N ALA A 53 -8.93 -14.55 -0.21
CA ALA A 53 -7.50 -14.25 -0.24
C ALA A 53 -7.22 -12.98 -1.05
N PRO A 54 -6.24 -12.17 -0.65
CA PRO A 54 -5.86 -10.99 -1.41
C PRO A 54 -5.14 -11.40 -2.71
N THR A 55 -4.97 -10.43 -3.62
CA THR A 55 -4.13 -10.61 -4.81
C THR A 55 -2.72 -10.99 -4.38
N PRO A 56 -2.15 -12.11 -4.86
CA PRO A 56 -0.75 -12.42 -4.64
C PRO A 56 0.15 -11.36 -5.27
N HIS A 57 1.09 -10.84 -4.50
CA HIS A 57 2.08 -9.88 -4.95
C HIS A 57 3.46 -10.54 -4.94
N PRO A 58 4.04 -10.96 -6.10
CA PRO A 58 5.25 -11.79 -6.13
C PRO A 58 6.43 -11.21 -5.35
N LEU A 59 6.68 -9.90 -5.45
CA LEU A 59 7.76 -9.27 -4.68
C LEU A 59 7.47 -9.24 -3.17
N ALA A 60 6.22 -9.06 -2.76
CA ALA A 60 5.86 -9.10 -1.35
C ALA A 60 6.00 -10.51 -0.77
N THR A 61 5.60 -11.54 -1.53
CA THR A 61 5.80 -12.95 -1.16
C THR A 61 7.29 -13.30 -1.08
N LEU A 62 8.11 -12.79 -2.00
CA LEU A 62 9.58 -12.94 -1.95
C LEU A 62 10.17 -12.26 -0.69
N ILE A 63 9.69 -11.08 -0.34
CA ILE A 63 10.11 -10.42 0.92
C ILE A 63 9.68 -11.28 2.11
N GLY A 64 8.47 -11.83 2.12
CA GLY A 64 8.00 -12.77 3.14
C GLY A 64 8.92 -13.99 3.26
N LEU A 65 9.35 -14.58 2.13
CA LEU A 65 10.34 -15.66 2.10
C LEU A 65 11.66 -15.25 2.75
N LEU A 66 12.20 -14.07 2.41
CA LEU A 66 13.44 -13.55 3.00
C LEU A 66 13.31 -13.26 4.51
N LEU A 67 12.10 -12.99 4.99
CA LEU A 67 11.81 -12.76 6.41
C LEU A 67 11.49 -14.06 7.18
N THR A 68 11.37 -15.21 6.51
CA THR A 68 11.09 -16.50 7.15
C THR A 68 12.04 -16.86 8.30
N PRO A 69 13.37 -16.59 8.23
CA PRO A 69 14.25 -16.85 9.36
C PRO A 69 13.90 -16.10 10.65
N LEU A 70 13.20 -14.95 10.52
CA LEU A 70 12.69 -14.16 11.65
C LEU A 70 11.33 -14.69 12.18
N SER A 71 10.75 -15.68 11.50
CA SER A 71 9.48 -16.32 11.87
C SER A 71 9.65 -17.49 12.84
N SER A 72 10.88 -17.77 13.31
CA SER A 72 11.14 -18.81 14.30
C SER A 72 10.31 -18.56 15.56
N ARG A 73 9.94 -19.65 16.26
CA ARG A 73 9.16 -19.60 17.50
C ARG A 73 9.78 -18.59 18.46
N SER A 74 9.06 -17.52 18.73
CA SER A 74 9.41 -16.58 19.81
C SER A 74 9.49 -17.35 21.14
N ARG A 75 10.32 -16.89 22.07
CA ARG A 75 10.34 -17.38 23.46
C ARG A 75 8.94 -17.43 24.12
N HIS A 76 7.95 -16.82 23.53
CA HIS A 76 6.56 -16.70 23.99
C HIS A 76 5.58 -17.61 23.21
N GLY A 77 6.04 -18.55 22.37
CA GLY A 77 5.18 -19.53 21.70
C GLY A 77 4.40 -19.04 20.47
N ILE A 78 4.61 -17.79 20.04
CA ILE A 78 4.04 -17.23 18.79
C ILE A 78 5.09 -17.31 17.71
N THR A 79 4.74 -17.84 16.53
CA THR A 79 5.57 -17.81 15.32
C THR A 79 5.31 -16.54 14.51
N GLY A 80 6.23 -16.15 13.63
CA GLY A 80 6.02 -15.05 12.68
C GLY A 80 6.07 -13.62 13.24
N ASP A 81 6.18 -13.42 14.54
CA ASP A 81 6.15 -12.08 15.14
C ASP A 81 7.34 -11.21 14.70
N GLY A 82 8.55 -11.78 14.62
CA GLY A 82 9.73 -11.07 14.12
C GLY A 82 9.61 -10.68 12.64
N ALA A 83 9.04 -11.53 11.79
CA ALA A 83 8.79 -11.21 10.39
C ALA A 83 7.75 -10.08 10.25
N ALA A 84 6.69 -10.09 11.07
CA ALA A 84 5.70 -9.02 11.10
C ALA A 84 6.31 -7.68 11.55
N GLN A 85 7.16 -7.67 12.59
CA GLN A 85 7.89 -6.48 13.04
C GLN A 85 8.85 -5.95 11.98
N ALA A 86 9.57 -6.84 11.29
CA ALA A 86 10.46 -6.46 10.18
C ALA A 86 9.66 -5.87 9.00
N ALA A 87 8.49 -6.43 8.66
CA ALA A 87 7.60 -5.86 7.64
C ALA A 87 7.12 -4.45 8.01
N VAL A 88 6.78 -4.19 9.28
CA VAL A 88 6.44 -2.86 9.78
C VAL A 88 7.64 -1.91 9.67
N ALA A 89 8.85 -2.34 10.05
CA ALA A 89 10.06 -1.52 9.94
C ALA A 89 10.35 -1.15 8.47
N LEU A 90 10.24 -2.11 7.54
CA LEU A 90 10.38 -1.88 6.10
C LEU A 90 9.31 -0.91 5.56
N ALA A 91 8.11 -0.95 6.09
CA ALA A 91 7.02 -0.04 5.68
C ALA A 91 7.30 1.41 6.11
N PHE A 92 7.77 1.65 7.34
CA PHE A 92 8.18 2.99 7.76
C PHE A 92 9.40 3.50 7.01
N LEU A 93 10.36 2.62 6.70
CA LEU A 93 11.49 2.96 5.84
C LEU A 93 11.00 3.32 4.41
N SER A 94 10.03 2.59 3.88
CA SER A 94 9.41 2.90 2.57
C SER A 94 8.70 4.26 2.58
N LEU A 95 8.03 4.65 3.67
CA LEU A 95 7.49 6.00 3.84
C LEU A 95 8.60 7.07 3.80
N ALA A 96 9.72 6.84 4.50
CA ALA A 96 10.85 7.77 4.48
C ALA A 96 11.46 7.91 3.08
N VAL A 97 11.61 6.78 2.37
CA VAL A 97 12.07 6.76 0.96
C VAL A 97 11.08 7.50 0.06
N LEU A 98 9.78 7.28 0.21
CA LEU A 98 8.74 7.99 -0.53
C LEU A 98 8.87 9.51 -0.32
N GLY A 99 8.97 9.97 0.93
CA GLY A 99 9.16 11.39 1.25
C GLY A 99 10.43 11.96 0.62
N TRP A 100 11.54 11.23 0.67
CA TRP A 100 12.79 11.64 0.05
C TRP A 100 12.68 11.73 -1.48
N VAL A 101 12.06 10.75 -2.14
CA VAL A 101 11.88 10.78 -3.60
C VAL A 101 10.98 11.93 -4.02
N VAL A 102 9.88 12.18 -3.32
CA VAL A 102 8.97 13.32 -3.56
C VAL A 102 9.71 14.64 -3.39
N PHE A 103 10.50 14.78 -2.31
CA PHE A 103 11.37 15.95 -2.11
C PHE A 103 12.30 16.18 -3.29
N ARG A 104 13.01 15.11 -3.74
CA ARG A 104 14.00 15.21 -4.82
C ARG A 104 13.37 15.49 -6.20
N LEU A 105 12.16 14.98 -6.45
CA LEU A 105 11.39 15.31 -7.65
C LEU A 105 10.92 16.77 -7.62
N GLY A 106 10.33 17.23 -6.53
CA GLY A 106 9.91 18.61 -6.38
C GLY A 106 11.07 19.60 -6.49
N GLN A 107 12.24 19.24 -5.93
CA GLN A 107 13.48 20.01 -6.08
C GLN A 107 13.97 20.04 -7.53
N ALA A 108 13.96 18.91 -8.23
CA ALA A 108 14.46 18.80 -9.60
C ALA A 108 13.55 19.51 -10.61
N TRP A 109 12.22 19.40 -10.44
CA TRP A 109 11.27 20.05 -11.35
C TRP A 109 11.12 21.55 -11.05
N PHE A 110 11.17 21.93 -9.80
CA PHE A 110 10.94 23.30 -9.38
C PHE A 110 12.10 23.85 -8.55
N ASN A 111 12.02 23.75 -7.23
CA ASN A 111 13.03 24.24 -6.32
C ASN A 111 12.99 23.52 -4.97
N THR A 112 13.99 23.77 -4.12
CA THR A 112 14.07 23.12 -2.80
C THR A 112 12.84 23.38 -1.91
N PRO A 113 12.31 24.62 -1.76
CA PRO A 113 11.11 24.87 -0.96
C PRO A 113 9.88 24.09 -1.46
N ALA A 114 9.67 24.01 -2.78
CA ALA A 114 8.58 23.23 -3.36
C ALA A 114 8.73 21.73 -3.06
N GLY A 115 9.94 21.20 -3.15
CA GLY A 115 10.23 19.81 -2.80
C GLY A 115 10.01 19.51 -1.32
N VAL A 116 10.46 20.38 -0.42
CA VAL A 116 10.23 20.24 1.04
C VAL A 116 8.73 20.23 1.35
N LEU A 117 7.99 21.22 0.82
CA LEU A 117 6.55 21.28 1.04
C LEU A 117 5.82 20.03 0.52
N ALA A 118 6.18 19.55 -0.68
CA ALA A 118 5.59 18.34 -1.25
C ALA A 118 5.83 17.11 -0.35
N ALA A 119 7.05 16.92 0.14
CA ALA A 119 7.40 15.83 1.04
C ALA A 119 6.64 15.93 2.38
N VAL A 120 6.57 17.11 2.97
CA VAL A 120 5.79 17.37 4.20
C VAL A 120 4.31 17.05 3.97
N ILE A 121 3.73 17.52 2.85
CA ILE A 121 2.35 17.20 2.50
C ILE A 121 2.17 15.68 2.45
N VAL A 122 2.95 14.95 1.67
CA VAL A 122 2.80 13.50 1.51
C VAL A 122 2.93 12.77 2.85
N LEU A 123 3.99 13.07 3.61
CA LEU A 123 4.28 12.39 4.88
C LEU A 123 3.36 12.79 6.04
N THR A 124 2.55 13.81 5.89
CA THR A 124 1.57 14.21 6.92
C THR A 124 0.14 13.85 6.54
N ARG A 125 -0.17 13.41 5.32
CA ARG A 125 -1.54 12.97 4.96
C ARG A 125 -1.92 11.72 5.72
N GLN A 126 -3.03 11.80 6.45
CA GLN A 126 -3.52 10.69 7.28
C GLN A 126 -3.67 9.38 6.48
N PRO A 127 -4.23 9.34 5.24
CA PRO A 127 -4.30 8.08 4.48
C PRO A 127 -2.92 7.52 4.10
N VAL A 128 -1.94 8.37 3.78
CA VAL A 128 -0.57 7.92 3.46
C VAL A 128 0.08 7.29 4.69
N LEU A 129 -0.05 7.94 5.85
CA LEU A 129 0.44 7.41 7.13
C LEU A 129 -0.29 6.11 7.51
N ASP A 130 -1.61 6.03 7.32
CA ASP A 130 -2.39 4.83 7.64
C ASP A 130 -1.95 3.63 6.78
N PHE A 131 -1.82 3.81 5.47
CA PHE A 131 -1.33 2.75 4.59
C PHE A 131 0.12 2.36 4.90
N GLY A 132 0.99 3.31 5.20
CA GLY A 132 2.36 3.03 5.61
C GLY A 132 2.44 2.30 6.95
N ALA A 133 1.77 2.80 7.98
CA ALA A 133 1.77 2.19 9.31
C ALA A 133 1.16 0.79 9.33
N ARG A 134 0.33 0.44 8.35
CA ARG A 134 -0.24 -0.90 8.16
C ARG A 134 0.53 -1.75 7.17
N ALA A 135 1.74 -1.36 6.80
CA ALA A 135 2.61 -2.10 5.88
C ALA A 135 1.95 -2.49 4.55
N TYR A 136 1.14 -1.60 3.93
CA TYR A 136 0.59 -1.84 2.61
C TYR A 136 1.67 -1.75 1.52
N VAL A 137 1.62 -2.65 0.56
CA VAL A 137 2.53 -2.68 -0.61
C VAL A 137 2.42 -1.44 -1.51
N ASP A 138 1.36 -0.67 -1.36
CA ASP A 138 1.11 0.57 -2.11
C ASP A 138 2.20 1.63 -1.86
N ILE A 139 2.74 1.74 -0.64
CA ILE A 139 3.78 2.73 -0.31
C ILE A 139 5.10 2.44 -1.02
N PRO A 140 5.71 1.24 -0.91
CA PRO A 140 6.92 0.92 -1.67
C PRO A 140 6.67 0.94 -3.19
N TYR A 141 5.49 0.55 -3.69
CA TYR A 141 5.12 0.69 -5.08
C TYR A 141 5.22 2.14 -5.56
N VAL A 142 4.58 3.10 -4.87
CA VAL A 142 4.63 4.52 -5.23
C VAL A 142 6.06 5.05 -5.14
N ALA A 143 6.83 4.65 -4.13
CA ALA A 143 8.24 5.05 -3.99
C ALA A 143 9.09 4.55 -5.16
N LEU A 144 8.88 3.33 -5.65
CA LEU A 144 9.59 2.75 -6.80
C LEU A 144 9.23 3.45 -8.11
N VAL A 145 7.94 3.69 -8.38
CA VAL A 145 7.51 4.41 -9.60
C VAL A 145 8.02 5.84 -9.61
N LEU A 146 7.90 6.58 -8.49
CA LEU A 146 8.47 7.92 -8.39
C LEU A 146 9.99 7.91 -8.39
N GLY A 147 10.64 6.86 -7.89
CA GLY A 147 12.08 6.62 -8.01
C GLY A 147 12.52 6.48 -9.46
N ALA A 148 11.79 5.69 -10.26
CA ALA A 148 12.00 5.57 -11.70
C ALA A 148 11.86 6.93 -12.39
N LEU A 149 10.84 7.70 -12.04
CA LEU A 149 10.61 9.05 -12.54
C LEU A 149 11.74 10.02 -12.15
N LEU A 150 12.30 9.88 -10.95
CA LEU A 150 13.47 10.67 -10.51
C LEU A 150 14.74 10.31 -11.30
N VAL A 151 14.96 9.04 -11.60
CA VAL A 151 16.07 8.60 -12.44
C VAL A 151 15.92 9.19 -13.83
N GLU A 152 14.73 9.08 -14.46
CA GLU A 152 14.44 9.65 -15.78
C GLU A 152 14.58 11.18 -15.80
N THR A 153 14.14 11.87 -14.73
CA THR A 153 14.30 13.32 -14.60
C THR A 153 15.77 13.75 -14.62
N ARG A 154 16.65 12.96 -14.00
CA ARG A 154 18.09 13.29 -13.88
C ARG A 154 18.92 12.81 -15.04
N ARG A 155 18.55 11.70 -15.61
CA ARG A 155 19.22 11.03 -16.72
C ARG A 155 18.16 10.63 -17.76
N PRO A 156 17.74 11.58 -18.61
CA PRO A 156 16.72 11.30 -19.61
C PRO A 156 17.09 10.10 -20.48
N ARG A 157 16.14 9.21 -20.68
CA ARG A 157 16.33 7.95 -21.42
C ARG A 157 17.38 7.02 -20.79
N ALA A 158 17.42 6.96 -19.47
CA ALA A 158 18.36 6.10 -18.76
C ALA A 158 18.20 4.60 -19.08
N GLY A 159 17.02 4.16 -19.55
CA GLY A 159 16.73 2.79 -19.98
C GLY A 159 16.63 1.81 -18.81
N ALA A 160 17.60 0.89 -18.69
CA ALA A 160 17.55 -0.20 -17.72
C ALA A 160 17.34 0.22 -16.25
N PRO A 161 17.96 1.27 -15.70
CA PRO A 161 17.70 1.68 -14.31
C PRO A 161 16.23 2.08 -14.05
N VAL A 162 15.58 2.74 -15.02
CA VAL A 162 14.15 3.09 -14.92
C VAL A 162 13.29 1.85 -15.00
N LEU A 163 13.52 0.99 -15.99
CA LEU A 163 12.76 -0.26 -16.17
C LEU A 163 12.97 -1.25 -15.02
N GLY A 164 14.16 -1.32 -14.44
CA GLY A 164 14.42 -2.14 -13.25
C GLY A 164 13.57 -1.74 -12.05
N LEU A 165 13.46 -0.43 -11.78
CA LEU A 165 12.57 0.08 -10.72
C LEU A 165 11.09 -0.16 -11.05
N LEU A 166 10.68 0.01 -12.31
CA LEU A 166 9.32 -0.26 -12.76
C LEU A 166 9.00 -1.75 -12.75
N ALA A 167 9.98 -2.64 -13.03
CA ALA A 167 9.79 -4.09 -12.90
C ALA A 167 9.56 -4.50 -11.43
N MET A 168 10.37 -3.98 -10.50
CA MET A 168 10.13 -4.20 -9.07
C MET A 168 8.75 -3.66 -8.63
N ALA A 169 8.37 -2.47 -9.10
CA ALA A 169 7.05 -1.92 -8.86
C ALA A 169 5.95 -2.81 -9.47
N GLY A 170 6.19 -3.37 -10.66
CA GLY A 170 5.28 -4.27 -11.37
C GLY A 170 5.05 -5.62 -10.70
N LEU A 171 6.01 -6.08 -9.90
CA LEU A 171 5.87 -7.27 -9.05
C LEU A 171 5.15 -6.97 -7.72
N LEU A 172 4.94 -5.70 -7.38
CA LEU A 172 4.07 -5.28 -6.28
C LEU A 172 2.67 -4.95 -6.79
N ARG A 173 2.56 -4.30 -7.97
CA ARG A 173 1.27 -3.87 -8.51
C ARG A 173 1.29 -3.83 -10.04
N PRO A 174 0.29 -4.43 -10.71
CA PRO A 174 0.27 -4.53 -12.18
C PRO A 174 0.16 -3.19 -12.90
N GLU A 175 -0.29 -2.12 -12.22
CA GLU A 175 -0.35 -0.78 -12.81
C GLU A 175 1.01 -0.29 -13.32
N ALA A 176 2.13 -0.73 -12.74
CA ALA A 176 3.46 -0.39 -13.22
C ALA A 176 3.77 -0.94 -14.61
N TRP A 177 3.07 -1.98 -15.07
CA TRP A 177 3.25 -2.53 -16.42
C TRP A 177 2.90 -1.49 -17.50
N LEU A 178 1.86 -0.65 -17.24
CA LEU A 178 1.52 0.46 -18.14
C LEU A 178 2.66 1.48 -18.23
N PHE A 179 3.30 1.82 -17.10
CA PHE A 179 4.43 2.74 -17.08
C PHE A 179 5.64 2.15 -17.80
N SER A 180 5.91 0.84 -17.63
CA SER A 180 6.98 0.13 -18.35
C SER A 180 6.75 0.17 -19.85
N GLY A 181 5.53 -0.15 -20.30
CA GLY A 181 5.17 -0.10 -21.72
C GLY A 181 5.27 1.31 -22.31
N ALA A 182 4.71 2.31 -21.62
CA ALA A 182 4.79 3.71 -22.03
C ALA A 182 6.25 4.20 -22.11
N TYR A 183 7.10 3.76 -21.17
CA TYR A 183 8.51 4.12 -21.17
C TYR A 183 9.29 3.46 -22.33
N VAL A 184 9.02 2.20 -22.66
CA VAL A 184 9.60 1.53 -23.83
C VAL A 184 9.21 2.27 -25.12
N VAL A 185 7.93 2.65 -25.28
CA VAL A 185 7.47 3.46 -26.41
C VAL A 185 8.20 4.80 -26.46
N TRP A 186 8.37 5.47 -25.33
CA TRP A 186 9.16 6.71 -25.23
C TRP A 186 10.61 6.53 -25.66
N LEU A 187 11.26 5.43 -25.26
CA LEU A 187 12.63 5.11 -25.70
C LEU A 187 12.70 4.80 -27.20
N ALA A 188 11.74 4.05 -27.73
CA ALA A 188 11.68 3.68 -29.14
C ALA A 188 11.48 4.87 -30.08
N TRP A 189 10.97 6.01 -29.60
CA TRP A 189 10.91 7.24 -30.38
C TRP A 189 12.26 7.95 -30.52
N SER A 190 13.28 7.55 -29.76
CA SER A 190 14.63 8.12 -29.89
C SER A 190 15.40 7.47 -31.06
N PRO A 191 16.01 8.26 -31.95
CA PRO A 191 16.84 7.71 -33.03
C PRO A 191 17.99 6.84 -32.53
N SER A 192 18.63 7.23 -31.42
CA SER A 192 19.75 6.49 -30.82
C SER A 192 19.36 5.09 -30.34
N HIS A 193 18.15 4.92 -29.81
CA HIS A 193 17.66 3.62 -29.35
C HIS A 193 17.12 2.77 -30.51
N ARG A 194 16.60 3.39 -31.57
CA ARG A 194 16.20 2.69 -32.80
C ARG A 194 17.37 2.10 -33.54
N ALA A 195 18.51 2.76 -33.52
CA ALA A 195 19.74 2.30 -34.22
C ALA A 195 20.31 1.03 -33.53
N ASP A 196 20.13 0.86 -32.21
CA ASP A 196 20.61 -0.30 -31.46
C ASP A 196 19.43 -1.22 -31.12
N ARG A 197 19.08 -2.07 -32.08
CA ARG A 197 17.97 -3.04 -31.92
C ARG A 197 18.19 -4.04 -30.79
N GLY A 198 19.43 -4.50 -30.59
CA GLY A 198 19.78 -5.46 -29.54
C GLY A 198 19.51 -4.88 -28.14
N ARG A 199 19.97 -3.64 -27.94
CA ARG A 199 19.70 -2.91 -26.70
C ARG A 199 18.21 -2.67 -26.47
N LEU A 200 17.47 -2.28 -27.51
CA LEU A 200 16.04 -2.07 -27.42
C LEU A 200 15.28 -3.37 -27.04
N LEU A 201 15.65 -4.50 -27.66
CA LEU A 201 15.07 -5.80 -27.31
C LEU A 201 15.35 -6.19 -25.84
N GLY A 202 16.56 -5.96 -25.34
CA GLY A 202 16.89 -6.16 -23.93
C GLY A 202 16.03 -5.29 -22.99
N LEU A 203 15.75 -4.04 -23.37
CA LEU A 203 14.87 -3.15 -22.60
C LEU A 203 13.41 -3.61 -22.66
N VAL A 204 12.92 -4.10 -23.79
CA VAL A 204 11.60 -4.71 -23.93
C VAL A 204 11.48 -5.96 -23.04
N ALA A 205 12.48 -6.84 -23.06
CA ALA A 205 12.53 -8.01 -22.21
C ALA A 205 12.48 -7.64 -20.72
N LEU A 206 13.22 -6.61 -20.31
CA LEU A 206 13.20 -6.11 -18.93
C LEU A 206 11.82 -5.51 -18.57
N ALA A 207 11.17 -4.79 -19.48
CA ALA A 207 9.82 -4.27 -19.27
C ALA A 207 8.78 -5.40 -19.15
N ALA A 208 8.94 -6.48 -19.92
CA ALA A 208 8.07 -7.64 -19.90
C ALA A 208 8.34 -8.59 -18.71
N SER A 209 9.47 -8.45 -18.01
CA SER A 209 9.86 -9.38 -16.94
C SER A 209 8.85 -9.46 -15.80
N ALA A 210 8.32 -8.33 -15.34
CA ALA A 210 7.36 -8.30 -14.23
C ALA A 210 6.02 -8.99 -14.59
N PRO A 211 5.33 -8.67 -15.69
CA PRO A 211 4.12 -9.41 -16.07
C PRO A 211 4.39 -10.90 -16.32
N LEU A 212 5.51 -11.25 -16.97
CA LEU A 212 5.85 -12.66 -17.24
C LEU A 212 6.12 -13.43 -15.94
N LEU A 213 6.88 -12.87 -15.01
CA LEU A 213 7.13 -13.49 -13.70
C LEU A 213 5.85 -13.62 -12.88
N TRP A 214 4.93 -12.66 -12.98
CA TRP A 214 3.64 -12.75 -12.29
C TRP A 214 2.78 -13.87 -12.85
N LEU A 215 2.62 -13.93 -14.18
CA LEU A 215 1.87 -15.00 -14.85
C LEU A 215 2.49 -16.38 -14.57
N ALA A 216 3.83 -16.47 -14.57
CA ALA A 216 4.55 -17.70 -14.26
C ALA A 216 4.33 -18.12 -12.80
N ALA A 217 4.32 -17.19 -11.83
CA ALA A 217 4.03 -17.50 -10.42
C ALA A 217 2.59 -18.01 -10.24
N ASP A 218 1.60 -17.34 -10.84
CA ASP A 218 0.20 -17.78 -10.83
C ASP A 218 0.07 -19.19 -11.44
N LEU A 219 0.69 -19.42 -12.59
CA LEU A 219 0.67 -20.73 -13.27
C LEU A 219 1.32 -21.82 -12.42
N ALA A 220 2.48 -21.55 -11.84
CA ALA A 220 3.22 -22.52 -11.02
C ALA A 220 2.49 -22.93 -9.74
N VAL A 221 1.76 -21.97 -9.11
CA VAL A 221 1.07 -22.23 -7.84
C VAL A 221 -0.34 -22.79 -8.05
N THR A 222 -1.06 -22.33 -9.07
CA THR A 222 -2.50 -22.64 -9.21
C THR A 222 -2.85 -23.36 -10.51
N GLY A 223 -1.91 -23.53 -11.44
CA GLY A 223 -2.20 -24.03 -12.79
C GLY A 223 -2.94 -23.03 -13.70
N ASN A 224 -3.26 -21.82 -13.20
CA ASN A 224 -3.97 -20.78 -13.95
C ASN A 224 -3.13 -19.49 -14.00
N PRO A 225 -2.59 -19.09 -15.16
CA PRO A 225 -1.74 -17.91 -15.26
C PRO A 225 -2.45 -16.58 -14.96
N LEU A 226 -3.80 -16.57 -14.94
CA LEU A 226 -4.62 -15.39 -14.63
C LEU A 226 -5.30 -15.49 -13.26
N HIS A 227 -4.79 -16.34 -12.36
CA HIS A 227 -5.38 -16.56 -11.04
C HIS A 227 -5.52 -15.26 -10.25
N SER A 228 -4.48 -14.45 -10.20
CA SER A 228 -4.50 -13.14 -9.50
C SER A 228 -5.63 -12.23 -10.00
N LEU A 229 -5.91 -12.22 -11.30
CA LEU A 229 -7.00 -11.41 -11.89
C LEU A 229 -8.36 -12.00 -11.55
N THR A 230 -8.55 -13.30 -11.76
CA THR A 230 -9.83 -13.99 -11.55
C THR A 230 -10.20 -14.05 -10.07
N GLY A 231 -9.24 -14.35 -9.19
CA GLY A 231 -9.40 -14.35 -7.74
C GLY A 231 -9.76 -12.96 -7.19
N THR A 232 -9.05 -11.91 -7.61
CA THR A 232 -9.35 -10.53 -7.19
C THR A 232 -10.74 -10.08 -7.64
N ARG A 233 -11.19 -10.45 -8.83
CA ARG A 233 -12.57 -10.21 -9.30
C ARG A 233 -13.59 -10.95 -8.44
N SER A 234 -13.32 -12.19 -8.08
CA SER A 234 -14.20 -12.97 -7.20
C SER A 234 -14.30 -12.34 -5.82
N THR A 235 -13.17 -11.98 -5.21
CA THR A 235 -13.13 -11.26 -3.93
C THR A 235 -13.88 -9.93 -3.98
N ALA A 236 -13.76 -9.16 -5.08
CA ALA A 236 -14.51 -7.91 -5.25
C ALA A 236 -16.02 -8.14 -5.24
N ARG A 237 -16.50 -9.23 -5.87
CA ARG A 237 -17.93 -9.60 -5.89
C ARG A 237 -18.42 -10.09 -4.53
N VAL A 238 -17.68 -10.97 -3.87
CA VAL A 238 -18.03 -11.50 -2.53
C VAL A 238 -18.15 -10.38 -1.50
N LEU A 239 -17.26 -9.39 -1.57
CA LEU A 239 -17.26 -8.25 -0.64
C LEU A 239 -18.20 -7.10 -1.08
N GLY A 240 -18.88 -7.24 -2.23
CA GLY A 240 -19.79 -6.22 -2.76
C GLY A 240 -19.10 -4.91 -3.16
N ARG A 241 -17.81 -4.95 -3.51
CA ARG A 241 -17.02 -3.75 -3.79
C ARG A 241 -17.38 -3.11 -5.12
N VAL A 242 -17.33 -1.78 -5.17
CA VAL A 242 -17.57 -1.02 -6.40
C VAL A 242 -16.50 -1.31 -7.44
N THR A 243 -16.93 -1.63 -8.67
CA THR A 243 -16.10 -1.89 -9.85
C THR A 243 -16.71 -1.19 -11.08
N GLY A 244 -15.96 -1.14 -12.18
CA GLY A 244 -16.47 -0.63 -13.46
C GLY A 244 -16.12 0.82 -13.74
N LEU A 245 -15.87 1.10 -15.03
CA LEU A 245 -15.41 2.41 -15.54
C LEU A 245 -16.40 3.54 -15.25
N GLN A 246 -17.69 3.24 -15.25
CA GLN A 246 -18.76 4.23 -15.01
C GLN A 246 -18.68 4.90 -13.64
N HIS A 247 -18.02 4.26 -12.68
CA HIS A 247 -17.84 4.80 -11.32
C HIS A 247 -16.56 5.63 -11.14
N VAL A 248 -15.62 5.56 -12.10
CA VAL A 248 -14.34 6.26 -12.02
C VAL A 248 -14.48 7.79 -11.95
N PRO A 249 -15.32 8.45 -12.80
CA PRO A 249 -15.43 9.91 -12.82
C PRO A 249 -15.88 10.52 -11.49
N ALA A 250 -16.77 9.83 -10.76
CA ALA A 250 -17.21 10.29 -9.45
C ALA A 250 -16.25 9.88 -8.32
N THR A 251 -15.65 8.69 -8.43
CA THR A 251 -14.83 8.11 -7.37
C THR A 251 -13.42 8.70 -7.32
N ALA A 252 -12.77 8.91 -8.47
CA ALA A 252 -11.38 9.37 -8.50
C ALA A 252 -11.19 10.75 -7.87
N PRO A 253 -11.98 11.82 -8.21
CA PRO A 253 -11.86 13.11 -7.56
C PRO A 253 -12.18 13.04 -6.06
N ARG A 254 -13.23 12.31 -5.69
CA ARG A 254 -13.62 12.12 -4.28
C ARG A 254 -12.49 11.50 -3.46
N ARG A 255 -11.89 10.41 -3.96
CA ARG A 255 -10.80 9.71 -3.27
C ARG A 255 -9.51 10.53 -3.22
N LEU A 256 -9.20 11.29 -4.27
CA LEU A 256 -8.10 12.26 -4.23
C LEU A 256 -8.37 13.35 -3.18
N GLY A 257 -9.60 13.83 -3.07
CA GLY A 257 -10.05 14.74 -2.01
C GLY A 257 -9.89 14.14 -0.61
N GLU A 258 -10.24 12.88 -0.42
CA GLU A 258 -10.05 12.16 0.85
C GLU A 258 -8.56 12.04 1.24
N ILE A 259 -7.66 11.84 0.26
CA ILE A 259 -6.21 11.72 0.48
C ILE A 259 -5.59 13.09 0.75
N LEU A 260 -5.79 14.07 -0.12
CA LEU A 260 -5.05 15.33 -0.13
C LEU A 260 -5.74 16.46 0.62
N ARG A 261 -7.07 16.47 0.62
CA ARG A 261 -7.96 17.53 1.11
C ARG A 261 -7.90 18.79 0.25
N GLU A 262 -8.88 19.61 0.45
CA GLU A 262 -9.20 20.78 -0.36
C GLU A 262 -8.03 21.77 -0.50
N PRO A 263 -7.29 22.16 0.58
CA PRO A 263 -6.19 23.12 0.45
C PRO A 263 -5.04 22.61 -0.43
N VAL A 264 -4.73 21.30 -0.36
CA VAL A 264 -3.68 20.72 -1.20
C VAL A 264 -4.13 20.61 -2.64
N LEU A 265 -5.40 20.21 -2.89
CA LEU A 265 -5.97 20.16 -4.25
C LEU A 265 -6.01 21.57 -4.88
N PHE A 266 -6.39 22.59 -4.13
CA PHE A 266 -6.32 23.99 -4.58
C PHE A 266 -4.89 24.36 -4.97
N GLY A 267 -3.92 24.11 -4.07
CA GLY A 267 -2.51 24.38 -4.34
C GLY A 267 -1.97 23.59 -5.54
N ALA A 268 -2.38 22.34 -5.70
CA ALA A 268 -2.02 21.48 -6.84
C ALA A 268 -2.59 22.02 -8.16
N ALA A 269 -3.85 22.46 -8.17
CA ALA A 269 -4.47 23.08 -9.34
C ALA A 269 -3.74 24.36 -9.75
N VAL A 270 -3.47 25.27 -8.80
CA VAL A 270 -2.68 26.48 -9.04
C VAL A 270 -1.29 26.12 -9.60
N GLY A 271 -0.60 25.20 -8.96
CA GLY A 271 0.73 24.77 -9.38
C GLY A 271 0.74 24.09 -10.74
N ALA A 272 -0.19 23.20 -11.02
CA ALA A 272 -0.29 22.53 -12.30
C ALA A 272 -0.58 23.52 -13.43
N ILE A 273 -1.61 24.37 -13.28
CA ILE A 273 -1.99 25.36 -14.30
C ILE A 273 -0.84 26.31 -14.59
N LEU A 274 -0.25 26.92 -13.56
CA LEU A 274 0.80 27.92 -13.75
C LEU A 274 2.11 27.30 -14.24
N SER A 275 2.47 26.11 -13.77
CA SER A 275 3.71 25.45 -14.21
C SER A 275 3.59 24.89 -15.63
N LEU A 276 2.45 24.34 -16.02
CA LEU A 276 2.22 23.88 -17.40
C LEU A 276 2.16 25.07 -18.38
N ALA A 277 1.55 26.20 -17.98
CA ALA A 277 1.49 27.40 -18.81
C ALA A 277 2.85 28.11 -18.97
N TRP A 278 3.71 28.14 -17.92
CA TRP A 278 4.90 28.97 -17.91
C TRP A 278 6.22 28.21 -17.76
N LEU A 279 6.18 26.97 -17.29
CA LEU A 279 7.34 26.09 -17.05
C LEU A 279 7.12 24.70 -17.64
N HIS A 280 6.39 24.55 -18.74
CA HIS A 280 5.94 23.28 -19.30
C HIS A 280 7.06 22.23 -19.43
N ARG A 281 8.29 22.65 -19.83
CA ARG A 281 9.46 21.75 -19.94
C ARG A 281 9.86 21.08 -18.63
N ARG A 282 9.49 21.66 -17.48
CA ARG A 282 9.75 21.11 -16.14
C ARG A 282 8.58 20.29 -15.60
N ALA A 283 7.36 20.66 -15.99
CA ALA A 283 6.13 20.11 -15.45
C ALA A 283 5.57 18.91 -16.23
N TRP A 284 5.91 18.79 -17.54
CA TRP A 284 5.28 17.83 -18.46
C TRP A 284 5.41 16.38 -17.99
N LEU A 285 6.60 15.98 -17.47
CA LEU A 285 6.85 14.61 -17.06
C LEU A 285 5.96 14.21 -15.88
N GLY A 286 5.77 15.10 -14.90
CA GLY A 286 4.82 14.93 -13.82
C GLY A 286 3.38 14.86 -14.29
N ALA A 287 2.99 15.73 -15.22
CA ALA A 287 1.64 15.74 -15.78
C ALA A 287 1.33 14.44 -16.54
N VAL A 288 2.25 13.98 -17.41
CA VAL A 288 2.09 12.71 -18.14
C VAL A 288 1.99 11.53 -17.17
N THR A 289 2.85 11.47 -16.15
CA THR A 289 2.78 10.40 -15.15
C THR A 289 1.48 10.43 -14.36
N GLY A 290 0.98 11.62 -14.02
CA GLY A 290 -0.34 11.79 -13.38
C GLY A 290 -1.49 11.28 -14.25
N VAL A 291 -1.49 11.61 -15.54
CA VAL A 291 -2.48 11.12 -16.51
C VAL A 291 -2.38 9.59 -16.67
N LEU A 292 -1.18 9.05 -16.87
CA LEU A 292 -0.97 7.60 -16.95
C LEU A 292 -1.46 6.88 -15.68
N SER A 293 -1.30 7.49 -14.50
CA SER A 293 -1.82 6.93 -13.25
C SER A 293 -3.34 6.84 -13.23
N LEU A 294 -4.05 7.85 -13.77
CA LEU A 294 -5.50 7.84 -13.88
C LEU A 294 -5.98 6.85 -14.96
N ILE A 295 -5.22 6.71 -16.04
CA ILE A 295 -5.48 5.68 -17.08
C ILE A 295 -5.32 4.28 -16.45
N ALA A 296 -4.24 4.03 -15.72
CA ALA A 296 -4.03 2.76 -15.02
C ALA A 296 -5.18 2.44 -14.04
N PHE A 297 -5.62 3.43 -13.27
CA PHE A 297 -6.78 3.30 -12.39
C PHE A 297 -8.07 2.94 -13.15
N SER A 298 -8.28 3.56 -14.31
CA SER A 298 -9.42 3.28 -15.18
C SER A 298 -9.35 1.88 -15.80
N ILE A 299 -8.16 1.42 -16.18
CA ILE A 299 -7.92 0.04 -16.68
C ILE A 299 -8.27 -0.99 -15.59
N LEU A 300 -7.86 -0.77 -14.34
CA LEU A 300 -8.24 -1.66 -13.24
C LEU A 300 -9.76 -1.72 -13.04
N ALA A 301 -10.43 -0.58 -13.13
CA ALA A 301 -11.88 -0.52 -13.03
C ALA A 301 -12.58 -1.29 -14.16
N THR A 302 -12.13 -1.13 -15.41
CA THR A 302 -12.66 -1.89 -16.58
C THR A 302 -12.36 -3.37 -16.48
N ALA A 303 -11.24 -3.74 -15.88
CA ALA A 303 -10.89 -5.12 -15.60
C ALA A 303 -11.76 -5.76 -14.49
N GLY A 304 -12.74 -5.05 -13.93
CA GLY A 304 -13.64 -5.56 -12.89
C GLY A 304 -12.99 -5.65 -11.50
N LEU A 305 -11.89 -4.91 -11.28
CA LEU A 305 -11.24 -4.83 -9.99
C LEU A 305 -11.85 -3.72 -9.12
N SER A 306 -11.71 -3.86 -7.80
CA SER A 306 -12.25 -2.89 -6.84
C SER A 306 -11.67 -1.49 -7.03
N ILE A 307 -12.50 -0.44 -7.00
CA ILE A 307 -12.09 0.96 -7.09
C ILE A 307 -11.74 1.46 -5.68
N LEU A 308 -10.48 1.26 -5.27
CA LEU A 308 -9.99 1.61 -3.93
C LEU A 308 -9.19 2.91 -3.95
N GLY A 309 -9.37 3.75 -2.90
CA GLY A 309 -8.64 5.02 -2.77
C GLY A 309 -7.12 4.87 -2.74
N ARG A 310 -6.59 3.75 -2.23
CA ARG A 310 -5.14 3.47 -2.18
C ARG A 310 -4.49 3.44 -3.57
N TYR A 311 -5.22 3.11 -4.62
CA TYR A 311 -4.72 3.09 -6.00
C TYR A 311 -4.48 4.50 -6.57
N LEU A 312 -4.95 5.54 -5.89
CA LEU A 312 -4.74 6.94 -6.25
C LEU A 312 -3.60 7.61 -5.45
N LEU A 313 -2.80 6.85 -4.68
CA LEU A 313 -1.66 7.40 -3.93
C LEU A 313 -0.58 7.96 -4.86
N LEU A 314 -0.33 7.34 -6.01
CA LEU A 314 0.64 7.82 -6.99
C LEU A 314 0.25 9.18 -7.58
N PRO A 315 -0.96 9.37 -8.18
CA PRO A 315 -1.36 10.69 -8.64
C PRO A 315 -1.49 11.70 -7.49
N ALA A 316 -1.84 11.28 -6.27
CA ALA A 316 -1.86 12.16 -5.09
C ALA A 316 -0.46 12.68 -4.75
N ALA A 317 0.58 11.85 -4.80
CA ALA A 317 1.96 12.28 -4.57
C ALA A 317 2.43 13.28 -5.64
N ILE A 318 2.06 13.07 -6.91
CA ILE A 318 2.35 14.01 -8.00
C ILE A 318 1.63 15.35 -7.78
N LEU A 319 0.36 15.32 -7.39
CA LEU A 319 -0.40 16.53 -7.07
C LEU A 319 0.20 17.28 -5.87
N ALA A 320 0.77 16.57 -4.88
CA ALA A 320 1.50 17.22 -3.78
C ALA A 320 2.74 17.97 -4.28
N ILE A 321 3.46 17.44 -5.29
CA ILE A 321 4.58 18.14 -5.92
C ILE A 321 4.09 19.39 -6.65
N PHE A 322 2.98 19.32 -7.37
CA PHE A 322 2.37 20.49 -8.00
C PHE A 322 1.86 21.51 -6.96
N CYS A 323 1.36 21.06 -5.80
CA CYS A 323 1.01 21.98 -4.71
C CYS A 323 2.25 22.74 -4.20
N GLY A 324 3.38 22.07 -4.06
CA GLY A 324 4.68 22.70 -3.78
C GLY A 324 5.06 23.75 -4.83
N ALA A 325 4.84 23.44 -6.11
CA ALA A 325 5.01 24.41 -7.20
C ALA A 325 4.03 25.58 -7.09
N GLY A 326 2.77 25.32 -6.74
CA GLY A 326 1.75 26.35 -6.49
C GLY A 326 2.22 27.40 -5.48
N ALA A 327 2.79 26.94 -4.36
CA ALA A 327 3.28 27.80 -3.31
C ALA A 327 4.60 28.52 -3.67
N PHE A 328 5.56 27.84 -4.30
CA PHE A 328 6.94 28.34 -4.44
C PHE A 328 7.46 28.44 -5.88
N GLY A 329 6.69 28.04 -6.90
CA GLY A 329 7.12 28.05 -8.31
C GLY A 329 7.40 29.46 -8.85
N TRP A 330 6.84 30.50 -8.26
CA TRP A 330 7.12 31.89 -8.60
C TRP A 330 8.62 32.26 -8.47
N MET A 331 9.39 31.53 -7.67
CA MET A 331 10.82 31.77 -7.50
C MET A 331 11.62 31.48 -8.78
N LEU A 332 11.08 30.70 -9.71
CA LEU A 332 11.69 30.35 -11.00
C LEU A 332 11.40 31.40 -12.10
N VAL A 333 10.49 32.32 -11.84
CA VAL A 333 10.14 33.38 -12.79
C VAL A 333 11.05 34.59 -12.55
N PRO A 334 11.65 35.21 -13.60
CA PRO A 334 12.55 36.36 -13.47
C PRO A 334 11.95 37.51 -12.65
N ARG A 335 12.83 38.25 -11.91
CA ARG A 335 12.43 39.46 -11.16
C ARG A 335 11.91 40.53 -12.12
N GLY A 336 10.88 41.27 -11.72
CA GLY A 336 10.24 42.31 -12.56
C GLY A 336 9.12 41.80 -13.48
N ASN A 337 9.01 40.50 -13.74
CA ASN A 337 7.96 39.93 -14.58
C ASN A 337 6.61 39.98 -13.86
N ARG A 338 5.54 40.49 -14.56
CA ARG A 338 4.17 40.50 -14.02
C ARG A 338 3.65 39.10 -13.64
N ARG A 339 4.06 38.07 -14.36
CA ARG A 339 3.73 36.66 -14.06
C ARG A 339 4.22 36.25 -12.68
N ARG A 340 5.44 36.69 -12.28
CA ARG A 340 6.01 36.42 -10.96
C ARG A 340 5.14 37.01 -9.83
N ARG A 341 4.68 38.27 -9.97
CA ARG A 341 3.79 38.89 -8.99
C ARG A 341 2.48 38.14 -8.85
N ARG A 342 1.84 37.78 -9.97
CA ARG A 342 0.59 37.00 -9.96
C ARG A 342 0.75 35.63 -9.32
N TRP A 343 1.82 34.91 -9.67
CA TRP A 343 2.10 33.62 -9.06
C TRP A 343 2.43 33.73 -7.57
N ARG A 344 3.19 34.74 -7.16
CA ARG A 344 3.48 35.00 -5.75
C ARG A 344 2.21 35.23 -4.92
N LEU A 345 1.26 36.00 -5.43
CA LEU A 345 -0.04 36.20 -4.78
C LEU A 345 -0.84 34.91 -4.68
N ALA A 346 -0.92 34.12 -5.75
CA ALA A 346 -1.56 32.82 -5.73
C ALA A 346 -0.84 31.85 -4.74
N GLY A 347 0.49 31.88 -4.72
CA GLY A 347 1.30 31.09 -3.78
C GLY A 347 1.09 31.49 -2.32
N ALA A 348 0.91 32.78 -2.04
CA ALA A 348 0.55 33.26 -0.71
C ALA A 348 -0.84 32.74 -0.29
N ALA A 349 -1.83 32.76 -1.19
CA ALA A 349 -3.15 32.19 -0.93
C ALA A 349 -3.07 30.66 -0.64
N VAL A 350 -2.26 29.91 -1.41
CA VAL A 350 -2.00 28.50 -1.15
C VAL A 350 -1.37 28.29 0.24
N ALA A 351 -0.36 29.09 0.59
CA ALA A 351 0.29 29.01 1.91
C ALA A 351 -0.69 29.27 3.05
N VAL A 352 -1.51 30.31 2.93
CA VAL A 352 -2.56 30.64 3.93
C VAL A 352 -3.54 29.48 4.08
N ALA A 353 -4.02 28.91 2.97
CA ALA A 353 -4.96 27.78 3.00
C ALA A 353 -4.34 26.53 3.67
N LEU A 354 -3.06 26.23 3.38
CA LEU A 354 -2.34 25.12 4.00
C LEU A 354 -2.13 25.34 5.50
N VAL A 355 -1.73 26.55 5.92
CA VAL A 355 -1.53 26.89 7.33
C VAL A 355 -2.86 26.83 8.10
N ALA A 356 -3.94 27.38 7.55
CA ALA A 356 -5.28 27.31 8.15
C ALA A 356 -5.77 25.87 8.35
N PHE A 357 -5.28 24.92 7.54
CA PHE A 357 -5.67 23.51 7.64
C PHE A 357 -4.84 22.70 8.67
N ILE A 358 -3.75 23.24 9.22
CA ILE A 358 -2.86 22.52 10.15
C ILE A 358 -3.63 21.94 11.35
N PRO A 359 -4.52 22.66 12.05
CA PRO A 359 -5.24 22.10 13.20
C PRO A 359 -6.08 20.87 12.82
N ALA A 360 -6.80 20.92 11.69
CA ALA A 360 -7.57 19.80 11.19
C ALA A 360 -6.69 18.59 10.85
N GLN A 361 -5.48 18.85 10.33
CA GLN A 361 -4.53 17.78 10.01
C GLN A 361 -3.96 17.12 11.27
N VAL A 362 -3.61 17.89 12.29
CA VAL A 362 -3.15 17.39 13.59
C VAL A 362 -4.23 16.52 14.24
N HIS A 363 -5.49 16.96 14.23
CA HIS A 363 -6.61 16.19 14.75
C HIS A 363 -6.75 14.82 14.03
N ARG A 364 -6.60 14.80 12.70
CA ARG A 364 -6.67 13.54 11.90
C ARG A 364 -5.55 12.57 12.23
N ILE A 365 -4.32 13.08 12.43
CA ILE A 365 -3.17 12.25 12.83
C ILE A 365 -3.40 11.70 14.24
N SER A 366 -3.91 12.50 15.16
CA SER A 366 -4.27 12.05 16.52
C SER A 366 -5.34 10.96 16.49
N ALA A 367 -6.39 11.12 15.69
CA ALA A 367 -7.43 10.10 15.51
C ALA A 367 -6.86 8.80 14.90
N LEU A 368 -5.94 8.91 13.94
CA LEU A 368 -5.23 7.73 13.39
C LEU A 368 -4.45 7.02 14.49
N ARG A 369 -3.68 7.75 15.30
CA ARG A 369 -2.91 7.20 16.41
C ARG A 369 -3.78 6.43 17.39
N THR A 370 -4.94 7.00 17.77
CA THR A 370 -5.91 6.34 18.65
C THR A 370 -6.46 5.05 18.03
N THR A 371 -6.81 5.09 16.74
CA THR A 371 -7.32 3.91 16.01
C THR A 371 -6.28 2.79 15.94
N LEU A 372 -5.02 3.11 15.65
CA LEU A 372 -3.94 2.13 15.57
C LEU A 372 -3.63 1.55 16.97
N ALA A 373 -3.63 2.38 18.01
CA ALA A 373 -3.44 1.92 19.39
C ALA A 373 -4.56 0.96 19.84
N GLN A 374 -5.82 1.23 19.46
CA GLN A 374 -6.94 0.33 19.74
C GLN A 374 -6.76 -1.02 19.02
N GLN A 375 -6.40 -1.00 17.74
CA GLN A 375 -6.20 -2.24 16.98
C GLN A 375 -4.98 -3.02 17.46
N ALA A 376 -3.91 -2.34 17.85
CA ALA A 376 -2.74 -2.99 18.47
C ALA A 376 -3.10 -3.71 19.77
N ARG A 377 -3.95 -3.11 20.62
CA ARG A 377 -4.48 -3.78 21.83
C ARG A 377 -5.28 -5.02 21.48
N ILE A 378 -6.21 -4.93 20.53
CA ILE A 378 -7.03 -6.07 20.09
C ILE A 378 -6.15 -7.22 19.60
N GLN A 379 -5.09 -6.92 18.85
CA GLN A 379 -4.12 -7.95 18.40
C GLN A 379 -3.30 -8.51 19.58
N THR A 380 -2.88 -7.67 20.53
CA THR A 380 -2.16 -8.09 21.73
C THR A 380 -2.99 -9.04 22.60
N ASP A 381 -4.30 -8.76 22.73
CA ASP A 381 -5.24 -9.62 23.45
C ASP A 381 -5.36 -10.98 22.74
N LEU A 382 -5.55 -10.99 21.42
CA LEU A 382 -5.59 -12.23 20.64
C LEU A 382 -4.27 -13.03 20.76
N ALA A 383 -3.13 -12.35 20.70
CA ALA A 383 -1.82 -12.96 20.91
C ALA A 383 -1.69 -13.57 22.32
N SER A 384 -2.27 -12.94 23.33
CA SER A 384 -2.25 -13.45 24.69
C SER A 384 -3.03 -14.78 24.83
N LEU A 385 -4.14 -14.94 24.10
CA LEU A 385 -4.92 -16.19 24.07
C LEU A 385 -4.14 -17.31 23.39
N VAL A 386 -3.40 -17.01 22.31
CA VAL A 386 -2.50 -17.98 21.67
C VAL A 386 -1.36 -18.39 22.62
N ARG A 387 -0.70 -17.42 23.27
CA ARG A 387 0.40 -17.68 24.21
C ARG A 387 -0.02 -18.54 25.41
N ARG A 388 -1.23 -18.33 25.91
CA ARG A 388 -1.77 -19.11 27.04
C ARG A 388 -2.31 -20.49 26.65
N GLY A 389 -2.24 -20.85 25.35
CA GLY A 389 -2.78 -22.09 24.83
C GLY A 389 -4.32 -22.15 24.84
N SER A 390 -4.98 -21.00 25.05
CA SER A 390 -6.45 -20.91 24.92
C SER A 390 -6.90 -21.08 23.49
N ILE A 391 -6.04 -20.78 22.52
CA ILE A 391 -6.20 -21.02 21.09
C ILE A 391 -4.96 -21.78 20.62
N GLY A 392 -5.11 -22.97 20.02
CA GLY A 392 -3.98 -23.74 19.57
C GLY A 392 -4.30 -25.22 19.27
N ALA A 393 -3.29 -26.08 19.36
CA ALA A 393 -3.34 -27.47 18.94
C ALA A 393 -4.34 -28.35 19.73
N ALA A 394 -4.69 -27.96 20.95
CA ALA A 394 -5.49 -28.81 21.85
C ALA A 394 -6.93 -29.04 21.36
N CYS A 395 -7.46 -28.12 20.51
CA CYS A 395 -8.83 -28.22 20.00
C CYS A 395 -8.93 -27.60 18.60
N GLN A 396 -8.64 -28.43 17.62
CA GLN A 396 -8.69 -28.05 16.20
C GLN A 396 -9.92 -28.59 15.47
N PRO A 397 -10.35 -27.96 14.36
CA PRO A 397 -9.77 -26.77 13.73
C PRO A 397 -10.06 -25.47 14.51
N ILE A 398 -9.29 -24.42 14.20
CA ILE A 398 -9.59 -23.07 14.71
C ILE A 398 -10.52 -22.38 13.72
N ALA A 399 -11.57 -21.75 14.26
CA ALA A 399 -12.55 -21.04 13.46
C ALA A 399 -12.75 -19.61 13.95
N VAL A 400 -13.09 -18.72 13.04
CA VAL A 400 -13.29 -17.28 13.27
C VAL A 400 -14.55 -16.79 12.53
N PRO A 401 -15.18 -15.67 12.95
CA PRO A 401 -16.49 -15.25 12.42
C PRO A 401 -16.42 -14.76 10.96
N ASN A 402 -15.25 -14.34 10.48
CA ASN A 402 -15.00 -13.97 9.08
C ASN A 402 -13.51 -14.14 8.71
N HIS A 403 -13.17 -13.82 7.47
CA HIS A 403 -11.85 -13.98 6.90
C HIS A 403 -10.74 -13.13 7.54
N ARG A 404 -11.04 -12.03 8.24
CA ARG A 404 -10.03 -11.03 8.68
C ARG A 404 -8.98 -11.55 9.66
N PRO A 405 -9.30 -12.33 10.71
CA PRO A 405 -8.28 -12.87 11.61
C PRO A 405 -7.48 -14.04 11.04
N VAL A 406 -7.94 -14.66 9.93
CA VAL A 406 -7.36 -15.89 9.36
C VAL A 406 -5.84 -15.80 9.18
N PRO A 407 -5.28 -14.85 8.40
CA PRO A 407 -3.84 -14.87 8.13
C PRO A 407 -2.99 -14.57 9.38
N LEU A 408 -3.49 -13.76 10.31
CA LEU A 408 -2.77 -13.47 11.54
C LEU A 408 -2.67 -14.70 12.46
N LEU A 409 -3.78 -15.46 12.59
CA LEU A 409 -3.78 -16.70 13.36
C LEU A 409 -2.96 -17.78 12.66
N ALA A 410 -3.05 -17.90 11.33
CA ALA A 410 -2.24 -18.83 10.55
C ALA A 410 -0.74 -18.56 10.75
N LEU A 411 -0.33 -17.29 10.69
CA LEU A 411 1.06 -16.89 10.93
C LEU A 411 1.55 -17.24 12.34
N TRP A 412 0.74 -16.95 13.36
CA TRP A 412 1.11 -17.16 14.76
C TRP A 412 1.10 -18.62 15.19
N LEU A 413 0.25 -19.44 14.59
CA LEU A 413 0.09 -20.86 14.94
C LEU A 413 0.94 -21.78 14.04
N ASP A 414 1.62 -21.23 13.04
CA ASP A 414 2.40 -21.97 12.04
C ASP A 414 1.56 -23.03 11.29
N VAL A 415 0.35 -22.63 10.89
CA VAL A 415 -0.54 -23.44 10.09
C VAL A 415 -0.82 -22.78 8.74
N ALA A 416 -1.33 -23.52 7.76
CA ALA A 416 -1.75 -22.91 6.51
C ALA A 416 -3.04 -22.06 6.74
N PRO A 417 -3.24 -20.96 6.00
CA PRO A 417 -4.45 -20.12 6.13
C PRO A 417 -5.75 -20.91 5.96
N ARG A 418 -5.78 -21.95 5.11
CA ARG A 418 -6.94 -22.84 4.93
C ARG A 418 -7.32 -23.67 6.16
N ASP A 419 -6.38 -23.85 7.09
CA ASP A 419 -6.60 -24.62 8.31
C ASP A 419 -7.28 -23.78 9.39
N VAL A 420 -7.40 -22.45 9.17
CA VAL A 420 -8.20 -21.53 9.99
C VAL A 420 -9.54 -21.28 9.29
N ILE A 421 -10.62 -21.83 9.82
CA ILE A 421 -11.95 -21.79 9.20
C ILE A 421 -12.57 -20.41 9.37
N SER A 422 -12.97 -19.78 8.27
CA SER A 422 -13.85 -18.63 8.28
C SER A 422 -15.32 -19.09 8.31
N ALA A 423 -16.03 -18.77 9.38
CA ALA A 423 -17.47 -19.10 9.48
C ALA A 423 -18.35 -18.31 8.49
N GLN A 424 -17.79 -17.29 7.84
CA GLN A 424 -18.42 -16.63 6.69
C GLN A 424 -18.58 -17.58 5.49
N GLU A 425 -17.73 -18.59 5.37
CA GLU A 425 -17.67 -19.52 4.24
C GLU A 425 -18.28 -20.88 4.60
N ARG A 426 -17.90 -21.39 5.77
CA ARG A 426 -18.29 -22.72 6.22
C ARG A 426 -18.51 -22.72 7.72
N THR A 427 -19.69 -23.09 8.17
CA THR A 427 -20.00 -23.23 9.60
C THR A 427 -19.15 -24.36 10.20
N PRO A 428 -18.29 -24.09 11.21
CA PRO A 428 -17.53 -25.12 11.88
C PRO A 428 -18.47 -25.99 12.75
N THR A 429 -18.24 -27.31 12.75
CA THR A 429 -19.00 -28.28 13.54
C THR A 429 -18.27 -28.72 14.80
N ARG A 430 -16.95 -28.50 14.86
CA ARG A 430 -16.05 -28.83 16.00
C ARG A 430 -14.86 -27.89 16.03
N GLY A 431 -14.09 -27.92 17.10
CA GLY A 431 -12.87 -27.14 17.25
C GLY A 431 -13.00 -25.95 18.19
N SER A 432 -12.11 -24.98 18.05
CA SER A 432 -12.11 -23.74 18.81
C SER A 432 -12.68 -22.60 17.95
N TYR A 433 -13.72 -21.92 18.43
CA TYR A 433 -14.30 -20.75 17.77
C TYR A 433 -13.89 -19.48 18.51
N VAL A 434 -13.24 -18.56 17.81
CA VAL A 434 -12.70 -17.31 18.38
C VAL A 434 -13.47 -16.13 17.79
N THR A 435 -14.20 -15.41 18.62
CA THR A 435 -15.08 -14.31 18.20
C THR A 435 -14.79 -13.03 18.99
N PRO A 436 -15.05 -11.82 18.42
CA PRO A 436 -14.93 -10.58 19.19
C PRO A 436 -15.86 -10.58 20.41
N ALA A 437 -15.36 -10.07 21.54
CA ALA A 437 -16.08 -10.03 22.79
C ALA A 437 -17.31 -9.11 22.75
N ASN A 438 -17.28 -8.09 21.89
CA ASN A 438 -18.34 -7.10 21.75
C ASN A 438 -18.35 -6.44 20.37
N ARG A 439 -19.40 -5.66 20.09
CA ARG A 439 -19.58 -4.94 18.83
C ARG A 439 -18.46 -3.95 18.53
N GLN A 440 -17.93 -3.27 19.54
CA GLN A 440 -16.86 -2.30 19.37
C GLN A 440 -15.58 -2.95 18.82
N VAL A 441 -15.22 -4.13 19.30
CA VAL A 441 -14.08 -4.90 18.78
C VAL A 441 -14.35 -5.39 17.36
N ALA A 442 -15.58 -5.86 17.09
CA ALA A 442 -15.97 -6.27 15.74
C ALA A 442 -15.84 -5.11 14.75
N ASP A 443 -16.35 -3.93 15.08
CA ASP A 443 -16.30 -2.73 14.24
C ASP A 443 -14.85 -2.20 14.05
N ALA A 444 -13.99 -2.35 15.07
CA ALA A 444 -12.63 -1.85 15.04
C ALA A 444 -11.65 -2.76 14.29
N TYR A 445 -11.88 -4.07 14.27
CA TYR A 445 -10.90 -5.04 13.78
C TYR A 445 -11.45 -6.02 12.73
N ILE A 446 -12.67 -6.55 12.92
CA ILE A 446 -13.25 -7.59 12.05
C ILE A 446 -13.88 -6.99 10.80
N LEU A 447 -14.65 -5.90 10.96
CA LEU A 447 -15.41 -5.30 9.89
C LEU A 447 -14.61 -4.20 9.18
N ASP A 448 -14.42 -4.36 7.87
CA ASP A 448 -13.86 -3.28 7.06
C ASP A 448 -14.98 -2.30 6.65
N ARG A 449 -14.78 -1.02 6.93
CA ARG A 449 -15.73 0.04 6.52
C ARG A 449 -15.87 0.16 5.00
N ARG A 450 -14.88 -0.32 4.25
CA ARG A 450 -14.84 -0.29 2.79
C ARG A 450 -15.67 -1.39 2.16
N ASP A 451 -15.95 -2.46 2.90
CA ASP A 451 -16.71 -3.60 2.41
C ASP A 451 -18.20 -3.40 2.70
N PRO A 452 -19.08 -3.28 1.68
CA PRO A 452 -20.53 -3.18 1.85
C PRO A 452 -21.11 -4.41 2.57
N VAL A 453 -20.62 -5.59 2.23
CA VAL A 453 -21.00 -6.85 2.86
C VAL A 453 -20.23 -7.03 4.16
N LYS A 454 -20.97 -6.99 5.29
CA LYS A 454 -20.40 -7.07 6.64
C LYS A 454 -20.95 -8.28 7.34
N VAL A 455 -20.15 -9.34 7.42
CA VAL A 455 -20.53 -10.59 8.08
C VAL A 455 -19.71 -10.77 9.34
N VAL A 456 -20.38 -10.99 10.45
CA VAL A 456 -19.82 -11.52 11.70
C VAL A 456 -20.70 -12.71 12.05
N ALA A 457 -20.26 -13.91 11.72
CA ALA A 457 -21.00 -15.13 12.01
C ALA A 457 -21.15 -15.32 13.53
N GLY A 458 -22.30 -15.78 13.95
CA GLY A 458 -22.57 -16.13 15.34
C GLY A 458 -21.80 -17.36 15.80
N VAL A 459 -21.83 -17.64 17.10
CA VAL A 459 -21.27 -18.88 17.65
C VAL A 459 -22.13 -20.05 17.17
N PRO A 460 -21.53 -21.08 16.54
CA PRO A 460 -22.27 -22.24 16.07
C PRO A 460 -22.85 -23.07 17.22
N ASP A 461 -23.92 -23.80 16.94
CA ASP A 461 -24.55 -24.70 17.93
C ASP A 461 -23.55 -25.77 18.41
N GLY A 462 -23.68 -26.16 19.69
CA GLY A 462 -22.79 -27.18 20.30
C GLY A 462 -21.43 -26.66 20.76
N PHE A 463 -21.14 -25.36 20.61
CA PHE A 463 -19.93 -24.75 21.14
C PHE A 463 -20.15 -24.14 22.52
N ALA A 464 -19.43 -24.63 23.55
CA ALA A 464 -19.49 -24.12 24.91
C ALA A 464 -18.43 -23.05 25.18
N PRO A 465 -18.70 -22.05 26.05
CA PRO A 465 -17.72 -21.07 26.46
C PRO A 465 -16.45 -21.73 27.06
N ALA A 466 -15.27 -21.33 26.61
CA ALA A 466 -13.99 -21.89 27.05
C ALA A 466 -13.01 -20.83 27.57
N GLY A 467 -13.41 -19.56 27.60
CA GLY A 467 -12.61 -18.45 28.10
C GLY A 467 -12.65 -17.22 27.20
N GLY A 468 -11.74 -16.30 27.47
CA GLY A 468 -11.64 -15.04 26.71
C GLY A 468 -10.81 -13.99 27.44
N ASP A 469 -10.86 -12.77 26.89
CA ASP A 469 -10.30 -11.55 27.49
C ASP A 469 -11.17 -10.33 27.14
N ALA A 470 -10.64 -9.12 27.26
CA ALA A 470 -11.37 -7.89 26.97
C ALA A 470 -11.82 -7.77 25.52
N SER A 471 -11.04 -8.30 24.58
CA SER A 471 -11.29 -8.18 23.13
C SER A 471 -11.89 -9.43 22.50
N TRP A 472 -11.68 -10.63 23.06
CA TRP A 472 -12.03 -11.90 22.43
C TRP A 472 -12.72 -12.88 23.36
N ARG A 473 -13.60 -13.71 22.80
CA ARG A 473 -14.19 -14.87 23.46
C ARG A 473 -13.82 -16.13 22.70
N VAL A 474 -13.56 -17.19 23.44
CA VAL A 474 -13.24 -18.52 22.90
C VAL A 474 -14.34 -19.48 23.30
N PHE A 475 -14.85 -20.21 22.34
CA PHE A 475 -15.80 -21.29 22.52
C PHE A 475 -15.16 -22.58 21.98
N ARG A 476 -15.53 -23.72 22.55
CA ARG A 476 -15.00 -25.02 22.12
C ARG A 476 -16.11 -26.04 21.91
N SER A 477 -15.92 -26.87 20.90
CA SER A 477 -16.66 -28.10 20.63
C SER A 477 -15.65 -29.18 20.27
N CYS A 478 -14.92 -29.68 21.27
CA CYS A 478 -14.05 -30.81 21.13
C CYS A 478 -14.68 -31.95 21.90
N GLY A 479 -15.00 -33.08 21.22
CA GLY A 479 -15.37 -34.29 21.91
C GLY A 479 -14.31 -34.67 22.94
N VAL A 480 -14.75 -35.10 24.09
CA VAL A 480 -13.93 -35.77 25.11
C VAL A 480 -13.34 -37.02 24.51
#